data_4947f39986fc55f126ac9010707ddd0c
#
_entry.id   4947f39986fc55f126ac9010707ddd0c
#
_cell.length_a   1.000
_cell.length_b   1.000
_cell.length_c   1.000
_cell.angle_alpha   90.00
_cell.angle_beta   90.00
_cell.angle_gamma   90.00
#
_symmetry.space_group_name_H-M   'P 1'
#
loop_
_entity.id
_entity.type
_entity.pdbx_description
1 polymer ?
#
loop_
_entity_poly.entity_id
_entity_poly.type
_entity_poly.pdbx_seq_one_letter_code
_entity_poly.pdbx_strand_id
1 'polypeptide(L)'
;SSLDDLNGLRMRTAGGPMTLTADALGSSPVTMQASDVLTSLSRGTLDGVYYPLRGILDYGLAPALDQLIPNFSVASFGLTYSISDRVWERLSQQQQDILVEAGRYAMQTYCDYVDNSEPEIIQTLEEEYGIAQVPLSDNDLEQAHANLEGVYDRWAEPLKARGLPTQEVIEGMQ
;
A
#
# COMPACT_ATOMS: atom_id res chain seq x y z
N SER A 1 7.90 -14.17 14.38
CA SER A 1 6.92 -14.35 13.30
C SER A 1 7.57 -15.02 12.12
N SER A 2 6.81 -15.81 11.40
CA SER A 2 7.20 -16.42 10.13
C SER A 2 6.20 -16.00 9.05
N LEU A 3 6.56 -16.18 7.78
CA LEU A 3 5.65 -15.94 6.66
C LEU A 3 4.41 -16.85 6.78
N ASP A 4 4.56 -18.05 7.30
CA ASP A 4 3.47 -19.00 7.49
C ASP A 4 2.41 -18.53 8.49
N ASP A 5 2.74 -17.63 9.41
CA ASP A 5 1.78 -17.03 10.34
C ASP A 5 0.72 -16.18 9.64
N LEU A 6 0.96 -15.76 8.39
CA LEU A 6 -0.02 -15.04 7.55
C LEU A 6 -1.09 -15.97 6.96
N ASN A 7 -0.87 -17.30 6.94
CA ASN A 7 -1.76 -18.23 6.29
C ASN A 7 -3.19 -18.18 6.88
N GLY A 8 -4.14 -17.85 6.00
CA GLY A 8 -5.56 -17.79 6.34
C GLY A 8 -6.00 -16.57 7.14
N LEU A 9 -5.08 -15.68 7.56
CA LEU A 9 -5.45 -14.42 8.22
C LEU A 9 -6.25 -13.53 7.27
N ARG A 10 -7.35 -12.98 7.78
CA ARG A 10 -8.19 -12.02 7.06
C ARG A 10 -7.50 -10.66 7.08
N MET A 11 -6.81 -10.37 6.00
CA MET A 11 -6.00 -9.16 5.86
C MET A 11 -6.70 -8.13 4.99
N ARG A 12 -6.89 -6.92 5.52
CA ARG A 12 -7.46 -5.82 4.72
C ARG A 12 -6.55 -5.44 3.57
N THR A 13 -7.14 -5.26 2.41
CA THR A 13 -6.49 -4.66 1.23
C THR A 13 -7.31 -3.48 0.71
N ALA A 14 -6.67 -2.61 -0.08
CA ALA A 14 -7.36 -1.54 -0.82
C ALA A 14 -8.00 -2.03 -2.12
N GLY A 15 -7.85 -3.32 -2.44
CA GLY A 15 -8.28 -3.91 -3.71
C GLY A 15 -7.17 -3.91 -4.77
N GLY A 16 -7.52 -4.33 -5.99
CA GLY A 16 -6.59 -4.37 -7.13
C GLY A 16 -5.37 -5.29 -6.89
N PRO A 17 -4.17 -4.87 -7.32
CA PRO A 17 -2.95 -5.68 -7.18
C PRO A 17 -2.66 -6.12 -5.75
N MET A 18 -2.96 -5.28 -4.76
CA MET A 18 -2.75 -5.61 -3.34
C MET A 18 -3.51 -6.87 -2.90
N THR A 19 -4.69 -7.12 -3.48
CA THR A 19 -5.45 -8.36 -3.22
C THR A 19 -4.70 -9.59 -3.74
N LEU A 20 -4.07 -9.49 -4.91
CA LEU A 20 -3.26 -10.56 -5.48
C LEU A 20 -1.98 -10.81 -4.65
N THR A 21 -1.36 -9.74 -4.18
CA THR A 21 -0.19 -9.81 -3.28
C THR A 21 -0.56 -10.51 -1.97
N ALA A 22 -1.65 -10.11 -1.32
CA ALA A 22 -2.11 -10.70 -0.08
C ALA A 22 -2.41 -12.20 -0.21
N ASP A 23 -3.07 -12.60 -1.31
CA ASP A 23 -3.36 -13.99 -1.64
C ASP A 23 -2.07 -14.80 -1.91
N ALA A 24 -1.12 -14.23 -2.64
CA ALA A 24 0.17 -14.87 -2.91
C ALA A 24 1.01 -15.09 -1.65
N LEU A 25 0.85 -14.26 -0.62
CA LEU A 25 1.49 -14.39 0.69
C LEU A 25 0.72 -15.33 1.64
N GLY A 26 -0.34 -16.00 1.18
CA GLY A 26 -1.10 -16.99 1.94
C GLY A 26 -2.22 -16.41 2.81
N SER A 27 -2.38 -15.10 2.87
CA SER A 27 -3.48 -14.49 3.63
C SER A 27 -4.82 -14.54 2.87
N SER A 28 -5.92 -14.31 3.59
CA SER A 28 -7.27 -14.19 3.04
C SER A 28 -7.60 -12.70 2.85
N PRO A 29 -7.49 -12.15 1.63
CA PRO A 29 -7.67 -10.71 1.40
C PRO A 29 -9.13 -10.29 1.56
N VAL A 30 -9.36 -9.21 2.30
CA VAL A 30 -10.67 -8.56 2.47
C VAL A 30 -10.57 -7.13 1.95
N THR A 31 -11.19 -6.85 0.81
CA THR A 31 -11.21 -5.50 0.24
C THR A 31 -12.23 -4.63 0.95
N MET A 32 -11.78 -3.51 1.53
CA MET A 32 -12.69 -2.54 2.16
C MET A 32 -12.13 -1.13 2.18
N GLN A 33 -13.04 -0.16 2.33
CA GLN A 33 -12.70 1.25 2.46
C GLN A 33 -11.94 1.53 3.77
N ALA A 34 -11.08 2.55 3.74
CA ALA A 34 -10.27 2.93 4.90
C ALA A 34 -11.12 3.25 6.16
N SER A 35 -12.28 3.88 5.97
CA SER A 35 -13.22 4.25 7.03
C SER A 35 -13.78 3.08 7.84
N ASP A 36 -13.80 1.88 7.27
CA ASP A 36 -14.43 0.69 7.87
C ASP A 36 -13.45 -0.21 8.61
N VAL A 37 -12.15 0.05 8.43
CA VAL A 37 -11.06 -0.81 8.90
C VAL A 37 -11.04 -0.90 10.41
N LEU A 38 -11.04 0.24 11.12
CA LEU A 38 -10.98 0.27 12.59
C LEU A 38 -12.13 -0.52 13.22
N THR A 39 -13.35 -0.32 12.71
CA THR A 39 -14.53 -1.05 13.19
C THR A 39 -14.37 -2.56 12.97
N SER A 40 -13.83 -2.97 11.83
CA SER A 40 -13.65 -4.38 11.47
C SER A 40 -12.57 -5.07 12.29
N LEU A 41 -11.45 -4.39 12.56
CA LEU A 41 -10.41 -4.85 13.49
C LEU A 41 -10.98 -5.00 14.90
N SER A 42 -11.64 -3.96 15.43
CA SER A 42 -12.20 -3.96 16.78
C SER A 42 -13.27 -5.04 17.01
N ARG A 43 -13.97 -5.45 15.95
CA ARG A 43 -14.96 -6.54 15.99
C ARG A 43 -14.36 -7.93 15.73
N GLY A 44 -13.07 -8.02 15.44
CA GLY A 44 -12.42 -9.27 15.07
C GLY A 44 -12.93 -9.88 13.76
N THR A 45 -13.44 -9.05 12.82
CA THR A 45 -13.79 -9.49 11.47
C THR A 45 -12.61 -9.36 10.50
N LEU A 46 -11.57 -8.64 10.90
CA LEU A 46 -10.23 -8.61 10.31
C LEU A 46 -9.22 -9.05 11.35
N ASP A 47 -8.16 -9.71 10.89
CA ASP A 47 -7.04 -10.14 11.72
C ASP A 47 -5.83 -9.19 11.56
N GLY A 48 -5.79 -8.42 10.45
CA GLY A 48 -4.72 -7.46 10.19
C GLY A 48 -4.98 -6.61 8.95
N VAL A 49 -3.98 -5.80 8.60
CA VAL A 49 -4.09 -4.85 7.49
C VAL A 49 -2.79 -4.77 6.69
N TYR A 50 -2.91 -4.69 5.38
CA TYR A 50 -1.89 -4.12 4.51
C TYR A 50 -2.20 -2.63 4.37
N TYR A 51 -1.35 -1.79 4.96
CA TYR A 51 -1.63 -0.37 5.09
C TYR A 51 -0.33 0.46 5.08
N PRO A 52 -0.31 1.67 4.51
CA PRO A 52 0.81 2.59 4.69
C PRO A 52 1.01 2.92 6.18
N LEU A 53 2.25 2.92 6.67
CA LEU A 53 2.55 3.18 8.08
C LEU A 53 1.91 4.47 8.59
N ARG A 54 2.04 5.55 7.86
CA ARG A 54 1.41 6.83 8.22
C ARG A 54 -0.11 6.71 8.39
N GLY A 55 -0.76 5.94 7.52
CA GLY A 55 -2.20 5.72 7.60
C GLY A 55 -2.63 4.98 8.86
N ILE A 56 -1.78 4.18 9.49
CA ILE A 56 -2.08 3.55 10.79
C ILE A 56 -2.39 4.61 11.85
N LEU A 57 -1.59 5.68 11.89
CA LEU A 57 -1.80 6.80 12.82
C LEU A 57 -2.99 7.68 12.38
N ASP A 58 -3.04 8.08 11.11
CA ASP A 58 -4.03 9.03 10.58
C ASP A 58 -5.47 8.49 10.68
N TYR A 59 -5.66 7.18 10.55
CA TYR A 59 -6.97 6.51 10.69
C TYR A 59 -7.21 5.93 12.08
N GLY A 60 -6.29 6.16 13.03
CA GLY A 60 -6.42 5.71 14.42
C GLY A 60 -6.46 4.18 14.55
N LEU A 61 -5.74 3.46 13.70
CA LEU A 61 -5.75 1.98 13.68
C LEU A 61 -4.84 1.37 14.78
N ALA A 62 -3.83 2.13 15.23
CA ALA A 62 -2.81 1.66 16.15
C ALA A 62 -3.37 0.94 17.41
N PRO A 63 -4.42 1.44 18.10
CA PRO A 63 -4.97 0.74 19.28
C PRO A 63 -5.59 -0.63 19.01
N ALA A 64 -5.79 -0.99 17.74
CA ALA A 64 -6.38 -2.28 17.34
C ALA A 64 -5.35 -3.23 16.70
N LEU A 65 -4.06 -2.92 16.82
CA LEU A 65 -2.95 -3.69 16.27
C LEU A 65 -1.93 -4.02 17.35
N ASP A 66 -1.38 -5.22 17.32
CA ASP A 66 -0.41 -5.70 18.30
C ASP A 66 1.01 -5.83 17.73
N GLN A 67 1.12 -6.02 16.43
CA GLN A 67 2.39 -6.33 15.75
C GLN A 67 2.55 -5.59 14.42
N LEU A 68 3.80 -5.30 14.07
CA LEU A 68 4.22 -4.71 12.81
C LEU A 68 5.38 -5.52 12.21
N ILE A 69 5.31 -5.82 10.92
CA ILE A 69 6.43 -6.36 10.13
C ILE A 69 7.13 -5.17 9.46
N PRO A 70 8.28 -4.70 9.99
CA PRO A 70 8.90 -3.45 9.54
C PRO A 70 9.80 -3.61 8.31
N ASN A 71 10.27 -4.81 8.02
CA ASN A 71 11.29 -5.08 7.02
C ASN A 71 10.75 -5.68 5.71
N PHE A 72 9.43 -5.61 5.48
CA PHE A 72 8.82 -6.13 4.25
C PHE A 72 7.73 -5.19 3.71
N SER A 73 8.00 -4.56 2.58
CA SER A 73 7.04 -3.73 1.87
C SER A 73 6.29 -4.57 0.82
N VAL A 74 4.99 -4.69 0.99
CA VAL A 74 4.13 -5.55 0.15
C VAL A 74 3.53 -4.86 -1.05
N ALA A 75 3.53 -3.52 -1.09
CA ALA A 75 2.96 -2.74 -2.19
C ALA A 75 3.42 -1.28 -2.16
N SER A 76 3.42 -0.67 -3.33
CA SER A 76 3.53 0.78 -3.50
C SER A 76 2.21 1.35 -3.96
N PHE A 77 1.90 2.59 -3.56
CA PHE A 77 0.72 3.30 -4.01
C PHE A 77 1.08 4.46 -4.92
N GLY A 78 0.50 4.47 -6.11
CA GLY A 78 0.50 5.67 -6.94
C GLY A 78 -0.60 6.63 -6.49
N LEU A 79 -0.21 7.82 -6.04
CA LEU A 79 -1.15 8.92 -5.80
C LEU A 79 -1.16 9.84 -7.01
N THR A 80 -2.35 10.17 -7.50
CA THR A 80 -2.51 11.07 -8.65
C THR A 80 -3.43 12.23 -8.30
N TYR A 81 -3.03 13.42 -8.74
CA TYR A 81 -3.93 14.56 -8.82
C TYR A 81 -4.44 14.66 -10.25
N SER A 82 -5.74 14.61 -10.42
CA SER A 82 -6.36 14.66 -11.73
C SER A 82 -7.27 15.87 -11.87
N ILE A 83 -7.22 16.51 -13.02
CA ILE A 83 -8.13 17.58 -13.40
C ILE A 83 -8.86 17.16 -14.68
N SER A 84 -10.15 17.47 -14.80
CA SER A 84 -10.89 17.13 -16.02
C SER A 84 -10.47 18.03 -17.18
N ASP A 85 -10.44 17.49 -18.40
CA ASP A 85 -10.10 18.25 -19.61
C ASP A 85 -10.95 19.50 -19.74
N ARG A 86 -12.24 19.41 -19.45
CA ARG A 86 -13.17 20.56 -19.48
C ARG A 86 -12.73 21.72 -18.57
N VAL A 87 -12.10 21.43 -17.42
CA VAL A 87 -11.59 22.47 -16.51
C VAL A 87 -10.23 22.94 -16.99
N TRP A 88 -9.37 22.02 -17.40
CA TRP A 88 -8.02 22.29 -17.91
C TRP A 88 -8.01 23.25 -19.10
N GLU A 89 -8.87 23.01 -20.09
CA GLU A 89 -9.01 23.84 -21.31
C GLU A 89 -9.51 25.28 -21.03
N ARG A 90 -10.12 25.50 -19.86
CA ARG A 90 -10.59 26.85 -19.46
C ARG A 90 -9.53 27.66 -18.72
N LEU A 91 -8.42 27.03 -18.35
CA LEU A 91 -7.31 27.70 -17.70
C LEU A 91 -6.42 28.40 -18.75
N SER A 92 -5.89 29.57 -18.40
CA SER A 92 -4.84 30.19 -19.19
C SER A 92 -3.57 29.35 -19.13
N GLN A 93 -2.69 29.49 -20.12
CA GLN A 93 -1.39 28.78 -20.15
C GLN A 93 -0.61 29.00 -18.84
N GLN A 94 -0.58 30.24 -18.34
CA GLN A 94 0.08 30.56 -17.07
C GLN A 94 -0.51 29.78 -15.88
N GLN A 95 -1.84 29.60 -15.83
CA GLN A 95 -2.47 28.80 -14.78
C GLN A 95 -2.16 27.30 -14.91
N GLN A 96 -2.13 26.80 -16.13
CA GLN A 96 -1.72 25.40 -16.40
C GLN A 96 -0.28 25.16 -15.95
N ASP A 97 0.64 26.06 -16.30
CA ASP A 97 2.06 25.97 -15.95
C ASP A 97 2.23 25.99 -14.40
N ILE A 98 1.53 26.86 -13.71
CA ILE A 98 1.53 26.92 -12.23
C ILE A 98 1.04 25.60 -11.62
N LEU A 99 -0.03 25.02 -12.14
CA LEU A 99 -0.56 23.75 -11.61
C LEU A 99 0.41 22.59 -11.83
N VAL A 100 1.07 22.53 -12.98
CA VAL A 100 2.09 21.51 -13.27
C VAL A 100 3.29 21.66 -12.33
N GLU A 101 3.77 22.88 -12.13
CA GLU A 101 4.88 23.16 -11.21
C GLU A 101 4.52 22.84 -9.76
N ALA A 102 3.34 23.27 -9.30
CA ALA A 102 2.82 22.94 -7.96
C ALA A 102 2.69 21.42 -7.76
N GLY A 103 2.23 20.69 -8.78
CA GLY A 103 2.14 19.23 -8.73
C GLY A 103 3.51 18.55 -8.57
N ARG A 104 4.53 19.02 -9.30
CA ARG A 104 5.91 18.52 -9.15
C ARG A 104 6.48 18.81 -7.75
N TYR A 105 6.28 20.02 -7.27
CA TYR A 105 6.72 20.42 -5.93
C TYR A 105 6.03 19.58 -4.84
N ALA A 106 4.71 19.40 -4.95
CA ALA A 106 3.94 18.58 -4.00
C ALA A 106 4.39 17.11 -4.00
N MET A 107 4.66 16.55 -5.18
CA MET A 107 5.17 15.17 -5.32
C MET A 107 6.52 15.03 -4.59
N GLN A 108 7.48 15.90 -4.90
CA GLN A 108 8.81 15.83 -4.26
C GLN A 108 8.72 16.00 -2.74
N THR A 109 7.99 17.01 -2.28
CA THR A 109 7.81 17.29 -0.85
C THR A 109 7.16 16.10 -0.13
N TYR A 110 6.17 15.45 -0.75
CA TYR A 110 5.49 14.30 -0.15
C TYR A 110 6.38 13.07 -0.11
N CYS A 111 7.15 12.78 -1.18
CA CYS A 111 8.11 11.67 -1.19
C CYS A 111 9.17 11.86 -0.10
N ASP A 112 9.79 13.04 -0.06
CA ASP A 112 10.78 13.37 0.98
C ASP A 112 10.21 13.25 2.40
N TYR A 113 8.95 13.65 2.58
CA TYR A 113 8.26 13.52 3.87
C TYR A 113 8.04 12.05 4.24
N VAL A 114 7.55 11.22 3.33
CA VAL A 114 7.30 9.79 3.58
C VAL A 114 8.60 9.08 3.94
N ASP A 115 9.65 9.26 3.12
CA ASP A 115 10.94 8.61 3.31
C ASP A 115 11.60 8.98 4.66
N ASN A 116 11.43 10.23 5.09
CA ASN A 116 12.04 10.71 6.34
C ASN A 116 11.18 10.46 7.58
N SER A 117 9.87 10.26 7.45
CA SER A 117 8.97 10.09 8.59
C SER A 117 8.80 8.63 9.04
N GLU A 118 9.16 7.66 8.23
CA GLU A 118 8.95 6.24 8.53
C GLU A 118 9.57 5.77 9.85
N PRO A 119 10.85 6.10 10.17
CA PRO A 119 11.46 5.70 11.43
C PRO A 119 10.75 6.29 12.66
N GLU A 120 10.32 7.55 12.59
CA GLU A 120 9.58 8.23 13.66
C GLU A 120 8.20 7.60 13.88
N ILE A 121 7.52 7.23 12.79
CA ILE A 121 6.22 6.55 12.87
C ILE A 121 6.39 5.18 13.54
N ILE A 122 7.37 4.38 13.15
CA ILE A 122 7.65 3.08 13.75
C ILE A 122 7.93 3.23 15.24
N GLN A 123 8.76 4.20 15.62
CA GLN A 123 9.05 4.48 17.02
C GLN A 123 7.77 4.89 17.79
N THR A 124 6.94 5.75 17.23
CA THR A 124 5.65 6.14 17.84
C THR A 124 4.73 4.94 18.04
N LEU A 125 4.63 4.04 17.05
CA LEU A 125 3.79 2.84 17.14
C LEU A 125 4.27 1.90 18.25
N GLU A 126 5.58 1.78 18.45
CA GLU A 126 6.18 0.96 19.51
C GLU A 126 6.03 1.61 20.91
N GLU A 127 6.47 2.89 21.05
CA GLU A 127 6.56 3.54 22.37
C GLU A 127 5.20 3.98 22.92
N GLU A 128 4.30 4.50 22.06
CA GLU A 128 3.00 5.04 22.51
C GLU A 128 1.88 3.99 22.48
N TYR A 129 1.94 3.05 21.54
CA TYR A 129 0.88 2.05 21.34
C TYR A 129 1.29 0.63 21.72
N GLY A 130 2.57 0.38 22.01
CA GLY A 130 3.08 -0.93 22.39
C GLY A 130 3.09 -1.96 21.27
N ILE A 131 3.08 -1.53 20.01
CA ILE A 131 3.08 -2.41 18.84
C ILE A 131 4.47 -3.04 18.68
N ALA A 132 4.53 -4.38 18.82
CA ALA A 132 5.79 -5.10 18.72
C ALA A 132 6.30 -5.16 17.27
N GLN A 133 7.57 -4.80 17.05
CA GLN A 133 8.22 -5.03 15.79
C GLN A 133 8.64 -6.50 15.66
N VAL A 134 8.13 -7.19 14.66
CA VAL A 134 8.37 -8.62 14.39
C VAL A 134 8.89 -8.83 12.98
N PRO A 135 10.17 -8.55 12.72
CA PRO A 135 10.74 -8.66 11.39
C PRO A 135 10.70 -10.11 10.88
N LEU A 136 10.51 -10.28 9.59
CA LEU A 136 10.67 -11.56 8.91
C LEU A 136 12.16 -11.94 8.84
N SER A 137 12.44 -13.24 8.92
CA SER A 137 13.78 -13.77 8.67
C SER A 137 14.19 -13.63 7.21
N ASP A 138 15.50 -13.72 6.90
CA ASP A 138 15.99 -13.69 5.53
C ASP A 138 15.36 -14.81 4.68
N ASN A 139 15.17 -16.00 5.24
CA ASN A 139 14.51 -17.11 4.57
C ASN A 139 13.03 -16.82 4.27
N ASP A 140 12.30 -16.18 5.20
CA ASP A 140 10.90 -15.79 4.99
C ASP A 140 10.79 -14.69 3.93
N LEU A 141 11.75 -13.76 3.89
CA LEU A 141 11.82 -12.72 2.85
C LEU A 141 12.07 -13.33 1.47
N GLU A 142 13.01 -14.27 1.34
CA GLU A 142 13.26 -14.99 0.09
C GLU A 142 12.01 -15.74 -0.37
N GLN A 143 11.33 -16.44 0.53
CA GLN A 143 10.09 -17.15 0.22
C GLN A 143 8.96 -16.17 -0.17
N ALA A 144 8.81 -15.05 0.53
CA ALA A 144 7.83 -14.04 0.20
C ALA A 144 8.07 -13.46 -1.20
N HIS A 145 9.32 -13.14 -1.54
CA HIS A 145 9.66 -12.67 -2.88
C HIS A 145 9.34 -13.73 -3.96
N ALA A 146 9.70 -14.99 -3.72
CA ALA A 146 9.38 -16.08 -4.65
C ALA A 146 7.86 -16.23 -4.85
N ASN A 147 7.06 -16.13 -3.79
CA ASN A 147 5.61 -16.19 -3.87
C ASN A 147 5.01 -15.02 -4.69
N LEU A 148 5.71 -13.88 -4.75
CA LEU A 148 5.24 -12.69 -5.46
C LEU A 148 5.63 -12.66 -6.94
N GLU A 149 6.54 -13.50 -7.42
CA GLU A 149 7.00 -13.50 -8.83
C GLU A 149 5.85 -13.60 -9.84
N GLY A 150 4.80 -14.39 -9.56
CA GLY A 150 3.64 -14.56 -10.44
C GLY A 150 2.56 -13.47 -10.33
N VAL A 151 2.68 -12.53 -9.42
CA VAL A 151 1.63 -11.53 -9.16
C VAL A 151 1.46 -10.57 -10.33
N TYR A 152 2.54 -10.15 -10.97
CA TYR A 152 2.49 -9.27 -12.15
C TYR A 152 1.75 -9.93 -13.32
N ASP A 153 2.00 -11.20 -13.58
CA ASP A 153 1.31 -11.94 -14.65
C ASP A 153 -0.18 -12.09 -14.35
N ARG A 154 -0.53 -12.45 -13.11
CA ARG A 154 -1.93 -12.52 -12.66
C ARG A 154 -2.66 -11.19 -12.78
N TRP A 155 -1.99 -10.08 -12.53
CA TRP A 155 -2.53 -8.74 -12.72
C TRP A 155 -2.67 -8.37 -14.21
N ALA A 156 -1.68 -8.71 -15.03
CA ALA A 156 -1.64 -8.33 -16.43
C ALA A 156 -2.68 -9.09 -17.29
N GLU A 157 -2.93 -10.36 -16.99
CA GLU A 157 -3.74 -11.25 -17.83
C GLU A 157 -5.14 -10.71 -18.17
N PRO A 158 -5.97 -10.28 -17.20
CA PRO A 158 -7.29 -9.72 -17.51
C PRO A 158 -7.22 -8.37 -18.24
N LEU A 159 -6.13 -7.63 -18.12
CA LEU A 159 -5.92 -6.35 -18.78
C LEU A 159 -5.44 -6.54 -20.23
N LYS A 160 -4.58 -7.53 -20.49
CA LYS A 160 -4.19 -7.96 -21.84
C LYS A 160 -5.42 -8.37 -22.66
N ALA A 161 -6.35 -9.12 -22.07
CA ALA A 161 -7.60 -9.52 -22.71
C ALA A 161 -8.47 -8.30 -23.13
N ARG A 162 -8.27 -7.16 -22.49
CA ARG A 162 -8.94 -5.87 -22.83
C ARG A 162 -8.13 -5.01 -23.80
N GLY A 163 -7.00 -5.48 -24.30
CA GLY A 163 -6.13 -4.77 -25.23
C GLY A 163 -5.28 -3.67 -24.59
N LEU A 164 -5.07 -3.68 -23.28
CA LEU A 164 -4.25 -2.69 -22.58
C LEU A 164 -2.75 -3.04 -22.63
N PRO A 165 -1.84 -2.06 -22.71
CA PRO A 165 -0.39 -2.26 -22.89
C PRO A 165 0.30 -2.65 -21.56
N THR A 166 -0.09 -3.76 -20.97
CA THR A 166 0.37 -4.20 -19.66
C THR A 166 1.86 -4.51 -19.60
N GLN A 167 2.44 -5.00 -20.70
CA GLN A 167 3.86 -5.32 -20.77
C GLN A 167 4.73 -4.06 -20.66
N GLU A 168 4.36 -3.00 -21.36
CA GLU A 168 5.06 -1.70 -21.29
C GLU A 168 5.00 -1.11 -19.89
N VAL A 169 3.88 -1.30 -19.18
CA VAL A 169 3.71 -0.84 -17.80
C VAL A 169 4.63 -1.62 -16.86
N ILE A 170 4.68 -2.96 -16.96
CA ILE A 170 5.55 -3.80 -16.12
C ILE A 170 7.02 -3.45 -16.35
N GLU A 171 7.44 -3.31 -17.61
CA GLU A 171 8.83 -2.94 -17.94
C GLU A 171 9.22 -1.55 -17.42
N GLY A 172 8.27 -0.62 -17.36
CA GLY A 172 8.48 0.72 -16.80
C GLY A 172 8.50 0.77 -15.26
N MET A 173 8.09 -0.31 -14.57
CA MET A 173 8.09 -0.42 -13.10
C MET A 173 9.33 -1.14 -12.54
N GLN A 174 10.13 -1.77 -13.39
CA GLN A 174 11.38 -2.45 -13.05
C GLN A 174 12.57 -1.48 -13.15
#